data_bd4906c308c958f847dbcf95e1a78085
#
_entry.id   bd4906c308c958f847dbcf95e1a78085
#
_cell.length_a   1.000
_cell.length_b   1.000
_cell.length_c   1.000
_cell.angle_alpha   90.00
_cell.angle_beta   90.00
_cell.angle_gamma   90.00
#
_symmetry.space_group_name_H-M   'P 1'
#
loop_
_entity.id
_entity.type
_entity.pdbx_description
1 polymer ?
#
loop_
_entity_poly.entity_id
_entity_poly.type
_entity_poly.pdbx_seq_one_letter_code
_entity_poly.pdbx_strand_id
1 'polypeptide(L)'
;MALMGSVACMAQAPVKKAPKGERPTAEQRKEMMRQMRMRQGRGMMRGRVSDFGKLADGRETKVYRLRGLGGLILDISDYGGRLVRCYAPDKYGNLADVTLGWNSAAEYEKYGFSAGTLIGRYGNRIAHGKFTLDGKEYQLPINENKAKRHCNLHGGPEGWDRQIWTVKPLRLGPVQGLELTYVSKDGEMGFPGTVTCKVTYKVMPNNVWTVEYEATTDKPTVLNLTHHSYWNLAGESSGNVLNQELKIFADKYTQTNEGLIPTKDAPVAGTGFDFTELRAIGAKADLMKADAALAPMDNWYDHNFVLRGENGKLKDAAFMRDPVSGRTLLIKTTEPCMQMYGAQNMHGDLPAKTPGKKLCQYAGVALETQHYPDSPNHPEFPTTALRPGETFRSRTEYHFGVEK
;
A
#
# COMPACT_ATOMS: atom_id res chain seq x y z
N MET A 1 5.91 -55.94 -30.38
CA MET A 1 4.90 -55.25 -31.20
C MET A 1 4.63 -53.91 -30.49
N ALA A 2 5.23 -52.84 -30.95
CA ALA A 2 5.08 -51.50 -30.42
C ALA A 2 4.14 -50.71 -31.30
N LEU A 3 3.09 -50.16 -30.77
CA LEU A 3 2.20 -49.21 -31.44
C LEU A 3 2.62 -47.80 -31.08
N MET A 4 3.24 -47.12 -32.02
CA MET A 4 3.48 -45.68 -31.96
C MET A 4 2.19 -44.94 -32.36
N GLY A 5 1.62 -44.16 -31.48
CA GLY A 5 0.55 -43.20 -31.75
C GLY A 5 1.14 -41.86 -32.16
N SER A 6 0.97 -41.48 -33.42
CA SER A 6 1.39 -40.19 -34.01
C SER A 6 0.49 -39.06 -33.52
N VAL A 7 1.06 -38.08 -32.81
CA VAL A 7 0.40 -36.80 -32.55
C VAL A 7 0.53 -35.91 -33.78
N ALA A 8 -0.59 -35.66 -34.46
CA ALA A 8 -0.63 -34.76 -35.61
C ALA A 8 -0.40 -33.31 -35.18
N CYS A 9 0.71 -32.74 -35.62
CA CYS A 9 1.03 -31.33 -35.49
C CYS A 9 0.15 -30.54 -36.47
N MET A 10 -0.87 -29.82 -35.96
CA MET A 10 -1.64 -28.90 -36.80
C MET A 10 -0.76 -27.69 -37.16
N ALA A 11 -0.35 -27.65 -38.43
CA ALA A 11 0.41 -26.53 -38.99
C ALA A 11 -0.44 -25.25 -38.95
N GLN A 12 0.11 -24.22 -38.32
CA GLN A 12 -0.45 -22.87 -38.37
C GLN A 12 -0.28 -22.31 -39.78
N ALA A 13 -1.37 -21.82 -40.38
CA ALA A 13 -1.35 -21.15 -41.68
C ALA A 13 -0.41 -19.92 -41.65
N PRO A 14 0.38 -19.67 -42.69
CA PRO A 14 1.34 -18.58 -42.75
C PRO A 14 0.65 -17.23 -42.72
N VAL A 15 1.04 -16.36 -41.76
CA VAL A 15 0.64 -14.96 -41.73
C VAL A 15 1.27 -14.26 -42.93
N LYS A 16 0.44 -13.82 -43.89
CA LYS A 16 0.89 -13.00 -45.01
C LYS A 16 1.56 -11.74 -44.51
N LYS A 17 2.86 -11.58 -44.76
CA LYS A 17 3.59 -10.34 -44.49
C LYS A 17 3.02 -9.23 -45.34
N ALA A 18 2.66 -8.10 -44.75
CA ALA A 18 2.26 -6.89 -45.45
C ALA A 18 3.42 -6.34 -46.29
N PRO A 19 3.17 -5.76 -47.49
CA PRO A 19 4.20 -5.15 -48.30
C PRO A 19 4.86 -4.00 -47.57
N LYS A 20 6.18 -3.87 -47.66
CA LYS A 20 6.98 -2.79 -47.08
C LYS A 20 6.60 -1.48 -47.78
N GLY A 21 6.00 -0.53 -47.09
CA GLY A 21 5.95 0.85 -47.55
C GLY A 21 4.67 1.66 -47.31
N GLU A 22 3.52 1.06 -47.11
CA GLU A 22 2.27 1.82 -46.94
C GLU A 22 1.82 1.91 -45.47
N ARG A 23 1.55 3.13 -45.03
CA ARG A 23 0.94 3.35 -43.70
C ARG A 23 -0.49 2.83 -43.72
N PRO A 24 -0.91 2.01 -42.74
CA PRO A 24 -2.25 1.47 -42.69
C PRO A 24 -3.31 2.58 -42.74
N THR A 25 -4.37 2.36 -43.52
CA THR A 25 -5.51 3.29 -43.61
C THR A 25 -6.20 3.47 -42.25
N ALA A 26 -7.02 4.51 -42.11
CA ALA A 26 -7.76 4.76 -40.89
C ALA A 26 -8.67 3.58 -40.50
N GLU A 27 -9.24 2.89 -41.48
CA GLU A 27 -10.08 1.71 -41.30
C GLU A 27 -9.26 0.47 -40.88
N GLN A 28 -8.10 0.27 -41.48
CA GLN A 28 -7.17 -0.79 -41.07
C GLN A 28 -6.64 -0.58 -39.65
N ARG A 29 -6.38 0.67 -39.25
CA ARG A 29 -6.02 0.99 -37.86
C ARG A 29 -7.16 0.72 -36.89
N LYS A 30 -8.41 1.05 -37.25
CA LYS A 30 -9.59 0.73 -36.43
C LYS A 30 -9.76 -0.78 -36.27
N GLU A 31 -9.62 -1.55 -37.35
CA GLU A 31 -9.74 -3.00 -37.28
C GLU A 31 -8.56 -3.65 -36.53
N MET A 32 -7.31 -3.18 -36.72
CA MET A 32 -6.16 -3.61 -35.91
C MET A 32 -6.38 -3.32 -34.44
N MET A 33 -6.89 -2.12 -34.06
CA MET A 33 -7.22 -1.80 -32.70
C MET A 33 -8.37 -2.65 -32.14
N ARG A 34 -9.39 -2.95 -32.97
CA ARG A 34 -10.49 -3.84 -32.57
C ARG A 34 -9.98 -5.28 -32.36
N GLN A 35 -9.11 -5.79 -33.24
CA GLN A 35 -8.50 -7.11 -33.08
C GLN A 35 -7.52 -7.17 -31.92
N MET A 36 -6.73 -6.10 -31.66
CA MET A 36 -5.93 -5.97 -30.44
C MET A 36 -6.82 -5.98 -29.20
N ARG A 37 -7.91 -5.22 -29.18
CA ARG A 37 -8.87 -5.22 -28.06
C ARG A 37 -9.53 -6.60 -27.87
N MET A 38 -9.86 -7.31 -28.93
CA MET A 38 -10.45 -8.66 -28.85
C MET A 38 -9.41 -9.72 -28.42
N ARG A 39 -8.15 -9.64 -28.89
CA ARG A 39 -7.05 -10.51 -28.42
C ARG A 39 -6.67 -10.21 -26.97
N GLN A 40 -6.60 -8.95 -26.59
CA GLN A 40 -6.40 -8.52 -25.21
C GLN A 40 -7.59 -8.95 -24.33
N GLY A 41 -8.85 -8.79 -24.78
CA GLY A 41 -10.05 -9.16 -24.02
C GLY A 41 -10.16 -10.65 -23.70
N ARG A 42 -9.72 -11.55 -24.57
CA ARG A 42 -9.73 -13.00 -24.30
C ARG A 42 -8.60 -13.47 -23.36
N GLY A 43 -7.43 -12.78 -23.36
CA GLY A 43 -6.34 -13.03 -22.40
C GLY A 43 -6.49 -12.29 -21.06
N MET A 44 -7.26 -11.18 -21.07
CA MET A 44 -7.43 -10.28 -19.91
C MET A 44 -8.37 -10.81 -18.80
N MET A 45 -9.23 -11.78 -19.08
CA MET A 45 -10.28 -12.20 -18.15
C MET A 45 -9.87 -13.25 -17.12
N ARG A 46 -8.66 -13.76 -17.13
CA ARG A 46 -8.18 -14.68 -16.09
C ARG A 46 -7.17 -13.96 -15.21
N GLY A 47 -7.59 -13.58 -13.99
CA GLY A 47 -6.65 -13.25 -12.92
C GLY A 47 -5.63 -14.38 -12.83
N ARG A 48 -4.34 -14.08 -13.03
CA ARG A 48 -3.29 -15.08 -12.98
C ARG A 48 -2.86 -15.24 -11.52
N VAL A 49 -2.89 -16.46 -11.03
CA VAL A 49 -2.23 -16.82 -9.78
C VAL A 49 -0.90 -17.47 -10.16
N SER A 50 0.16 -17.08 -9.50
CA SER A 50 1.49 -17.68 -9.67
C SER A 50 2.17 -17.86 -8.32
N ASP A 51 3.17 -18.73 -8.30
CA ASP A 51 4.05 -18.91 -7.15
C ASP A 51 4.82 -17.62 -6.87
N PHE A 52 4.98 -17.29 -5.58
CA PHE A 52 5.75 -16.14 -5.10
C PHE A 52 6.98 -16.56 -4.28
N GLY A 53 7.20 -17.85 -4.14
CA GLY A 53 8.29 -18.45 -3.39
C GLY A 53 7.88 -18.93 -2.01
N LYS A 54 8.88 -19.40 -1.25
CA LYS A 54 8.70 -19.94 0.09
C LYS A 54 9.30 -19.00 1.13
N LEU A 55 8.68 -18.96 2.28
CA LEU A 55 9.22 -18.34 3.48
C LEU A 55 10.31 -19.23 4.09
N ALA A 56 11.09 -18.69 5.01
CA ALA A 56 12.18 -19.43 5.67
C ALA A 56 11.71 -20.69 6.44
N ASP A 57 10.45 -20.66 6.92
CA ASP A 57 9.80 -21.77 7.59
C ASP A 57 9.18 -22.83 6.63
N GLY A 58 9.36 -22.63 5.31
CA GLY A 58 8.88 -23.53 4.26
C GLY A 58 7.45 -23.29 3.79
N ARG A 59 6.69 -22.36 4.38
CA ARG A 59 5.34 -22.01 3.90
C ARG A 59 5.41 -21.46 2.48
N GLU A 60 4.55 -21.94 1.60
CA GLU A 60 4.44 -21.48 0.22
C GLU A 60 3.57 -20.23 0.13
N THR A 61 3.96 -19.30 -0.73
CA THR A 61 3.24 -18.05 -0.96
C THR A 61 2.85 -17.89 -2.41
N LYS A 62 1.81 -17.12 -2.67
CA LYS A 62 1.25 -16.89 -4.00
C LYS A 62 1.13 -15.39 -4.29
N VAL A 63 1.16 -15.06 -5.57
CA VAL A 63 0.83 -13.72 -6.06
C VAL A 63 -0.34 -13.79 -7.04
N TYR A 64 -1.27 -12.88 -6.89
CA TYR A 64 -2.52 -12.77 -7.61
C TYR A 64 -2.51 -11.50 -8.45
N ARG A 65 -2.66 -11.61 -9.77
CA ARG A 65 -2.71 -10.45 -10.66
C ARG A 65 -4.12 -10.02 -10.94
N LEU A 66 -4.43 -8.76 -10.61
CA LEU A 66 -5.66 -8.06 -10.97
C LEU A 66 -5.41 -7.08 -12.09
N ARG A 67 -6.38 -6.92 -13.01
CA ARG A 67 -6.28 -6.00 -14.15
C ARG A 67 -7.55 -5.17 -14.27
N GLY A 68 -7.38 -3.85 -14.29
CA GLY A 68 -8.44 -2.89 -14.59
C GLY A 68 -8.57 -2.63 -16.09
N LEU A 69 -9.77 -2.25 -16.53
CA LEU A 69 -10.02 -1.90 -17.94
C LEU A 69 -9.29 -0.60 -18.36
N GLY A 70 -8.97 0.27 -17.42
CA GLY A 70 -8.23 1.52 -17.67
C GLY A 70 -6.72 1.33 -17.77
N GLY A 71 -6.20 0.09 -17.61
CA GLY A 71 -4.78 -0.23 -17.73
C GLY A 71 -4.06 -0.44 -16.39
N LEU A 72 -4.67 -0.14 -15.25
CA LEU A 72 -4.11 -0.44 -13.93
C LEU A 72 -3.93 -1.95 -13.75
N ILE A 73 -2.75 -2.38 -13.27
CA ILE A 73 -2.44 -3.78 -12.98
C ILE A 73 -1.86 -3.85 -11.58
N LEU A 74 -2.42 -4.72 -10.74
CA LEU A 74 -1.92 -4.98 -9.40
C LEU A 74 -1.47 -6.42 -9.26
N ASP A 75 -0.32 -6.64 -8.63
CA ASP A 75 0.13 -7.94 -8.14
C ASP A 75 0.04 -7.93 -6.62
N ILE A 76 -0.80 -8.79 -6.07
CA ILE A 76 -1.10 -8.92 -4.63
C ILE A 76 -0.61 -10.27 -4.15
N SER A 77 0.20 -10.32 -3.09
CA SER A 77 0.58 -11.57 -2.43
C SER A 77 -0.35 -11.90 -1.27
N ASP A 78 -0.55 -13.21 -1.02
CA ASP A 78 -1.19 -13.70 0.20
C ASP A 78 -0.31 -13.51 1.45
N TYR A 79 1.00 -13.34 1.30
CA TYR A 79 1.90 -13.01 2.40
C TYR A 79 1.77 -11.53 2.79
N GLY A 80 1.12 -11.28 3.91
CA GLY A 80 0.80 -9.94 4.41
C GLY A 80 -0.28 -9.20 3.61
N GLY A 81 -1.02 -9.86 2.72
CA GLY A 81 -1.99 -9.19 1.83
C GLY A 81 -1.36 -8.11 0.94
N ARG A 82 -0.12 -8.26 0.59
CA ARG A 82 0.85 -7.26 0.12
C ARG A 82 0.66 -6.85 -1.32
N LEU A 83 0.61 -5.55 -1.60
CA LEU A 83 0.77 -5.01 -2.94
C LEU A 83 2.25 -5.12 -3.36
N VAL A 84 2.55 -6.09 -4.21
CA VAL A 84 3.91 -6.34 -4.72
C VAL A 84 4.26 -5.41 -5.87
N ARG A 85 3.29 -5.18 -6.79
CA ARG A 85 3.44 -4.29 -7.96
C ARG A 85 2.16 -3.54 -8.22
N CYS A 86 2.33 -2.30 -8.67
CA CYS A 86 1.25 -1.44 -9.15
C CYS A 86 1.69 -0.80 -10.47
N TYR A 87 1.24 -1.35 -11.59
CA TYR A 87 1.52 -0.76 -12.90
C TYR A 87 0.44 0.26 -13.25
N ALA A 88 0.85 1.52 -13.38
CA ALA A 88 -0.01 2.63 -13.79
C ALA A 88 0.48 3.25 -15.11
N PRO A 89 -0.42 3.66 -16.02
CA PRO A 89 -0.05 4.31 -17.27
C PRO A 89 0.40 5.76 -17.04
N ASP A 90 1.38 6.23 -17.83
CA ASP A 90 1.75 7.65 -17.93
C ASP A 90 0.90 8.38 -18.99
N LYS A 91 1.19 9.67 -19.19
CA LYS A 91 0.51 10.52 -20.19
C LYS A 91 0.66 10.02 -21.65
N TYR A 92 1.56 9.08 -21.91
CA TYR A 92 1.76 8.45 -23.22
C TYR A 92 1.20 7.02 -23.27
N GLY A 93 0.67 6.51 -22.15
CA GLY A 93 0.15 5.15 -22.01
C GLY A 93 1.21 4.10 -21.66
N ASN A 94 2.45 4.48 -21.35
CA ASN A 94 3.48 3.55 -20.92
C ASN A 94 3.26 3.17 -19.46
N LEU A 95 3.30 1.86 -19.18
CA LEU A 95 3.16 1.34 -17.83
C LEU A 95 4.49 1.39 -17.07
N ALA A 96 4.47 1.87 -15.83
CA ALA A 96 5.55 1.69 -14.86
C ALA A 96 4.99 1.14 -13.56
N ASP A 97 5.79 0.34 -12.87
CA ASP A 97 5.51 -0.09 -11.49
C ASP A 97 5.78 1.07 -10.55
N VAL A 98 4.75 1.59 -9.91
CA VAL A 98 4.80 2.83 -9.10
C VAL A 98 4.84 2.57 -7.60
N THR A 99 5.11 1.33 -7.16
CA THR A 99 5.27 0.99 -5.73
C THR A 99 6.61 0.31 -5.47
N LEU A 100 7.23 0.60 -4.32
CA LEU A 100 8.46 -0.08 -3.90
C LEU A 100 8.16 -1.49 -3.37
N GLY A 101 9.18 -2.33 -3.33
CA GLY A 101 9.10 -3.70 -2.81
C GLY A 101 10.13 -4.62 -3.43
N TRP A 102 9.87 -5.93 -3.35
CA TRP A 102 10.79 -6.98 -3.83
C TRP A 102 10.06 -8.03 -4.68
N ASN A 103 10.84 -8.97 -5.23
CA ASN A 103 10.34 -9.91 -6.23
C ASN A 103 9.90 -11.27 -5.67
N SER A 104 10.19 -11.55 -4.40
CA SER A 104 9.85 -12.83 -3.75
C SER A 104 9.52 -12.66 -2.28
N ALA A 105 8.80 -13.64 -1.71
CA ALA A 105 8.49 -13.67 -0.28
C ALA A 105 9.74 -13.68 0.59
N ALA A 106 10.77 -14.44 0.20
CA ALA A 106 12.04 -14.51 0.91
C ALA A 106 12.78 -13.15 0.97
N GLU A 107 12.69 -12.34 -0.10
CA GLU A 107 13.25 -10.99 -0.09
C GLU A 107 12.50 -10.08 0.87
N TYR A 108 11.15 -10.20 0.95
CA TYR A 108 10.36 -9.45 1.93
C TYR A 108 10.67 -9.86 3.38
N GLU A 109 10.87 -11.14 3.67
CA GLU A 109 11.34 -11.58 4.99
C GLU A 109 12.72 -10.99 5.33
N LYS A 110 13.62 -10.99 4.36
CA LYS A 110 15.01 -10.53 4.53
C LYS A 110 15.11 -9.03 4.75
N TYR A 111 14.40 -8.24 3.95
CA TYR A 111 14.58 -6.79 3.92
C TYR A 111 13.58 -6.04 4.78
N GLY A 112 12.42 -6.59 5.07
CA GLY A 112 11.43 -6.00 5.98
C GLY A 112 10.72 -4.76 5.42
N PHE A 113 10.72 -3.65 6.17
CA PHE A 113 10.10 -2.36 5.85
C PHE A 113 8.58 -2.38 5.71
N SER A 114 7.90 -3.47 6.03
CA SER A 114 6.43 -3.63 5.86
C SER A 114 5.93 -3.17 4.48
N ALA A 115 6.80 -3.23 3.45
CA ALA A 115 6.52 -2.68 2.14
C ALA A 115 5.29 -3.32 1.49
N GLY A 116 4.27 -2.48 1.19
CA GLY A 116 3.06 -2.85 0.50
C GLY A 116 2.08 -3.72 1.30
N THR A 117 2.25 -3.91 2.62
CA THR A 117 1.44 -4.85 3.40
C THR A 117 0.19 -4.25 4.01
N LEU A 118 -0.74 -5.15 4.36
CA LEU A 118 -1.75 -4.89 5.38
C LEU A 118 -1.09 -4.88 6.76
N ILE A 119 -1.32 -3.82 7.51
CA ILE A 119 -0.82 -3.64 8.87
C ILE A 119 -1.95 -3.90 9.87
N GLY A 120 -1.64 -4.69 10.89
CA GLY A 120 -2.51 -5.05 11.99
C GLY A 120 -1.76 -5.92 13.03
N ARG A 121 -2.31 -6.10 14.24
CA ARG A 121 -3.63 -5.67 14.68
C ARG A 121 -3.70 -4.14 14.89
N TYR A 122 -2.54 -3.49 15.15
CA TYR A 122 -2.47 -2.06 15.40
C TYR A 122 -1.39 -1.40 14.55
N GLY A 123 -1.82 -0.57 13.61
CA GLY A 123 -0.94 0.24 12.76
C GLY A 123 -0.26 1.36 13.55
N ASN A 124 0.98 1.68 13.17
CA ASN A 124 1.82 2.62 13.87
C ASN A 124 2.15 2.16 15.31
N ARG A 125 2.38 3.07 16.27
CA ARG A 125 2.98 2.81 17.59
C ARG A 125 1.96 2.70 18.71
N ILE A 126 2.26 1.83 19.69
CA ILE A 126 1.70 1.84 21.04
C ILE A 126 2.87 2.00 22.00
N ALA A 127 2.87 3.10 22.77
CA ALA A 127 3.93 3.49 23.69
C ALA A 127 4.21 2.38 24.72
N HIS A 128 5.49 2.04 24.88
CA HIS A 128 5.93 0.97 25.80
C HIS A 128 5.27 -0.40 25.57
N GLY A 129 4.59 -0.57 24.43
CA GLY A 129 3.77 -1.75 24.14
C GLY A 129 2.63 -1.94 25.16
N LYS A 130 2.17 -0.89 25.82
CA LYS A 130 1.17 -0.96 26.89
C LYS A 130 -0.07 -0.16 26.55
N PHE A 131 -1.22 -0.70 26.91
CA PHE A 131 -2.48 0.01 26.90
C PHE A 131 -3.44 -0.55 27.95
N THR A 132 -4.40 0.27 28.37
CA THR A 132 -5.48 -0.15 29.28
C THR A 132 -6.79 -0.17 28.51
N LEU A 133 -7.52 -1.29 28.59
CA LEU A 133 -8.86 -1.43 28.04
C LEU A 133 -9.79 -2.00 29.11
N ASP A 134 -10.91 -1.31 29.38
CA ASP A 134 -11.89 -1.68 30.39
C ASP A 134 -11.26 -1.97 31.80
N GLY A 135 -10.27 -1.12 32.20
CA GLY A 135 -9.58 -1.24 33.47
C GLY A 135 -8.51 -2.34 33.55
N LYS A 136 -8.29 -3.10 32.48
CA LYS A 136 -7.25 -4.11 32.41
C LYS A 136 -6.08 -3.63 31.57
N GLU A 137 -4.85 -3.71 32.11
CA GLU A 137 -3.62 -3.44 31.39
C GLU A 137 -3.24 -4.63 30.51
N TYR A 138 -2.78 -4.35 29.31
CA TYR A 138 -2.24 -5.30 28.35
C TYR A 138 -0.81 -4.92 27.98
N GLN A 139 0.07 -5.93 27.89
CA GLN A 139 1.47 -5.78 27.48
C GLN A 139 1.69 -6.47 26.14
N LEU A 140 2.17 -5.72 25.17
CA LEU A 140 2.55 -6.17 23.84
C LEU A 140 4.07 -6.33 23.73
N PRO A 141 4.58 -7.17 22.82
CA PRO A 141 6.00 -7.24 22.51
C PRO A 141 6.53 -5.89 22.02
N ILE A 142 7.72 -5.54 22.47
CA ILE A 142 8.46 -4.38 21.97
C ILE A 142 9.28 -4.82 20.75
N ASN A 143 9.02 -4.25 19.59
CA ASN A 143 9.76 -4.54 18.36
C ASN A 143 10.45 -3.29 17.77
N GLU A 144 10.15 -2.10 18.27
CA GLU A 144 10.99 -0.92 18.05
C GLU A 144 11.66 -0.53 19.38
N ASN A 145 12.94 -0.91 19.52
CA ASN A 145 13.73 -0.69 20.74
C ASN A 145 15.08 -0.05 20.36
N LYS A 146 15.04 1.22 19.97
CA LYS A 146 16.22 1.99 19.55
C LYS A 146 16.25 3.31 20.29
N ALA A 147 17.36 3.61 20.99
CA ALA A 147 17.53 4.86 21.72
C ALA A 147 16.31 5.16 22.61
N LYS A 148 15.54 6.22 22.29
CA LYS A 148 14.34 6.63 23.04
C LYS A 148 13.04 5.98 22.51
N ARG A 149 13.10 5.19 21.46
CA ARG A 149 11.96 4.48 20.88
C ARG A 149 11.80 3.15 21.57
N HIS A 150 10.76 3.02 22.36
CA HIS A 150 10.43 1.80 23.09
C HIS A 150 8.93 1.55 22.96
N CYS A 151 8.53 0.86 21.90
CA CYS A 151 7.12 0.69 21.56
C CYS A 151 6.83 -0.61 20.82
N ASN A 152 5.54 -0.98 20.79
CA ASN A 152 5.03 -1.91 19.79
C ASN A 152 4.75 -1.13 18.52
N LEU A 153 5.31 -1.57 17.39
CA LEU A 153 5.14 -0.98 16.08
C LEU A 153 4.47 -1.98 15.15
N HIS A 154 3.42 -1.55 14.45
CA HIS A 154 2.71 -2.31 13.41
C HIS A 154 2.20 -3.69 13.85
N GLY A 155 1.78 -3.80 15.12
CA GLY A 155 1.23 -5.05 15.66
C GLY A 155 2.26 -6.04 16.20
N GLY A 156 3.56 -5.66 16.20
CA GLY A 156 4.63 -6.46 16.80
C GLY A 156 5.48 -7.25 15.82
N PRO A 157 6.44 -8.05 16.31
CA PRO A 157 7.44 -8.71 15.46
C PRO A 157 6.83 -9.76 14.51
N GLU A 158 5.68 -10.35 14.85
CA GLU A 158 4.92 -11.29 14.03
C GLU A 158 3.53 -10.73 13.71
N GLY A 159 3.48 -9.45 13.34
CA GLY A 159 2.26 -8.75 12.94
C GLY A 159 1.61 -9.33 11.67
N TRP A 160 0.50 -8.75 11.27
CA TRP A 160 -0.27 -9.23 10.12
C TRP A 160 0.46 -9.15 8.79
N ASP A 161 1.48 -8.31 8.70
CA ASP A 161 2.40 -8.18 7.57
C ASP A 161 3.25 -9.45 7.32
N ARG A 162 3.38 -10.32 8.33
CA ARG A 162 4.12 -11.60 8.29
C ARG A 162 3.23 -12.83 8.20
N GLN A 163 1.92 -12.65 8.13
CA GLN A 163 0.96 -13.75 8.08
C GLN A 163 0.55 -14.08 6.64
N ILE A 164 0.23 -15.36 6.40
CA ILE A 164 -0.38 -15.77 5.14
C ILE A 164 -1.90 -15.65 5.27
N TRP A 165 -2.49 -14.86 4.40
CA TRP A 165 -3.92 -14.62 4.34
C TRP A 165 -4.60 -15.65 3.44
N THR A 166 -5.78 -16.07 3.80
CA THR A 166 -6.62 -16.87 2.90
C THR A 166 -7.20 -15.97 1.82
N VAL A 167 -6.92 -16.26 0.55
CA VAL A 167 -7.31 -15.42 -0.58
C VAL A 167 -8.36 -16.10 -1.43
N LYS A 168 -9.46 -15.40 -1.68
CA LYS A 168 -10.53 -15.79 -2.59
C LYS A 168 -10.68 -14.77 -3.71
N PRO A 169 -10.44 -15.16 -4.98
CA PRO A 169 -10.66 -14.28 -6.11
C PRO A 169 -12.15 -13.93 -6.28
N LEU A 170 -12.42 -12.64 -6.53
CA LEU A 170 -13.74 -12.10 -6.80
C LEU A 170 -13.87 -11.67 -8.26
N ARG A 171 -15.04 -11.90 -8.84
CA ARG A 171 -15.41 -11.43 -10.18
C ARG A 171 -16.78 -10.80 -10.11
N LEU A 172 -16.82 -9.49 -10.30
CA LEU A 172 -18.03 -8.68 -10.19
C LEU A 172 -18.25 -7.94 -11.51
N GLY A 173 -18.63 -8.68 -12.56
CA GLY A 173 -18.72 -8.14 -13.92
C GLY A 173 -17.33 -7.73 -14.44
N PRO A 174 -17.12 -6.44 -14.79
CA PRO A 174 -15.83 -5.94 -15.29
C PRO A 174 -14.80 -5.72 -14.15
N VAL A 175 -15.21 -5.80 -12.89
CA VAL A 175 -14.37 -5.57 -11.72
C VAL A 175 -13.68 -6.87 -11.32
N GLN A 176 -12.37 -6.85 -11.22
CA GLN A 176 -11.57 -7.92 -10.61
C GLN A 176 -11.25 -7.56 -9.17
N GLY A 177 -11.29 -8.54 -8.28
CA GLY A 177 -10.97 -8.33 -6.88
C GLY A 177 -10.46 -9.58 -6.18
N LEU A 178 -10.06 -9.39 -4.95
CA LEU A 178 -9.68 -10.43 -4.00
C LEU A 178 -10.35 -10.15 -2.67
N GLU A 179 -10.87 -11.19 -2.04
CA GLU A 179 -11.23 -11.20 -0.63
C GLU A 179 -10.13 -11.92 0.13
N LEU A 180 -9.50 -11.22 1.06
CA LEU A 180 -8.45 -11.73 1.93
C LEU A 180 -9.01 -11.87 3.33
N THR A 181 -8.83 -13.02 3.96
CA THR A 181 -9.31 -13.28 5.33
C THR A 181 -8.16 -13.73 6.21
N TYR A 182 -8.08 -13.13 7.39
CA TYR A 182 -7.17 -13.53 8.45
C TYR A 182 -7.92 -13.62 9.78
N VAL A 183 -7.62 -14.67 10.55
CA VAL A 183 -8.15 -14.87 11.91
C VAL A 183 -6.99 -14.73 12.89
N SER A 184 -6.93 -13.58 13.55
CA SER A 184 -5.95 -13.27 14.59
C SER A 184 -6.47 -13.78 15.92
N LYS A 185 -5.82 -14.79 16.49
CA LYS A 185 -6.26 -15.48 17.72
C LYS A 185 -6.17 -14.59 18.96
N ASP A 186 -6.99 -14.90 19.95
CA ASP A 186 -6.88 -14.27 21.28
C ASP A 186 -5.47 -14.43 21.85
N GLY A 187 -4.87 -13.31 22.26
CA GLY A 187 -3.50 -13.27 22.77
C GLY A 187 -2.40 -13.16 21.71
N GLU A 188 -2.73 -13.16 20.41
CA GLU A 188 -1.73 -12.95 19.35
C GLU A 188 -1.03 -11.61 19.55
N MET A 189 0.31 -11.62 19.61
CA MET A 189 1.14 -10.46 19.96
C MET A 189 0.67 -9.71 21.23
N GLY A 190 0.01 -10.41 22.17
CA GLY A 190 -0.49 -9.83 23.43
C GLY A 190 -1.85 -9.11 23.33
N PHE A 191 -2.42 -8.99 22.15
CA PHE A 191 -3.73 -8.35 21.98
C PHE A 191 -4.88 -9.28 22.40
N PRO A 192 -5.88 -8.77 23.17
CA PRO A 192 -7.04 -9.57 23.56
C PRO A 192 -8.02 -9.82 22.42
N GLY A 193 -8.78 -10.92 22.54
CA GLY A 193 -9.86 -11.28 21.65
C GLY A 193 -9.40 -11.92 20.33
N THR A 194 -10.22 -12.83 19.82
CA THR A 194 -10.06 -13.36 18.46
C THR A 194 -10.68 -12.38 17.49
N VAL A 195 -9.88 -11.84 16.57
CA VAL A 195 -10.35 -10.94 15.52
C VAL A 195 -10.41 -11.67 14.19
N THR A 196 -11.59 -11.69 13.58
CA THR A 196 -11.74 -12.12 12.19
C THR A 196 -11.74 -10.87 11.32
N CYS A 197 -10.70 -10.73 10.49
CA CYS A 197 -10.55 -9.62 9.56
C CYS A 197 -10.73 -10.10 8.12
N LYS A 198 -11.52 -9.35 7.37
CA LYS A 198 -11.72 -9.49 5.94
C LYS A 198 -11.32 -8.19 5.24
N VAL A 199 -10.44 -8.30 4.25
CA VAL A 199 -10.04 -7.18 3.40
C VAL A 199 -10.44 -7.48 1.96
N THR A 200 -11.16 -6.55 1.34
CA THR A 200 -11.56 -6.68 -0.05
C THR A 200 -10.82 -5.69 -0.93
N TYR A 201 -10.02 -6.21 -1.84
CA TYR A 201 -9.37 -5.43 -2.90
C TYR A 201 -10.17 -5.51 -4.17
N LYS A 202 -10.43 -4.37 -4.83
CA LYS A 202 -11.07 -4.31 -6.14
C LYS A 202 -10.34 -3.35 -7.06
N VAL A 203 -10.19 -3.73 -8.33
CA VAL A 203 -9.71 -2.84 -9.38
C VAL A 203 -10.89 -2.43 -10.24
N MET A 204 -11.27 -1.17 -10.12
CA MET A 204 -12.39 -0.58 -10.83
C MET A 204 -11.98 -0.19 -12.27
N PRO A 205 -12.94 -0.10 -13.23
CA PRO A 205 -12.64 0.18 -14.64
C PRO A 205 -11.91 1.49 -14.90
N ASN A 206 -12.05 2.49 -14.01
CA ASN A 206 -11.48 3.85 -14.11
C ASN A 206 -10.14 4.00 -13.38
N ASN A 207 -9.35 2.91 -13.25
CA ASN A 207 -8.06 2.90 -12.57
C ASN A 207 -8.13 3.26 -11.07
N VAL A 208 -9.20 2.88 -10.41
CA VAL A 208 -9.32 2.98 -8.96
C VAL A 208 -9.06 1.61 -8.33
N TRP A 209 -8.12 1.55 -7.41
CA TRP A 209 -7.95 0.43 -6.50
C TRP A 209 -8.64 0.76 -5.17
N THR A 210 -9.58 -0.09 -4.74
CA THR A 210 -10.24 0.05 -3.44
C THR A 210 -9.74 -0.99 -2.47
N VAL A 211 -9.54 -0.57 -1.23
CA VAL A 211 -9.21 -1.40 -0.06
C VAL A 211 -10.32 -1.20 0.96
N GLU A 212 -11.12 -2.24 1.17
CA GLU A 212 -12.23 -2.23 2.12
C GLU A 212 -11.93 -3.21 3.25
N TYR A 213 -11.97 -2.73 4.49
CA TYR A 213 -11.73 -3.52 5.69
C TYR A 213 -13.04 -3.79 6.42
N GLU A 214 -13.20 -5.02 6.90
CA GLU A 214 -14.27 -5.42 7.82
C GLU A 214 -13.67 -6.35 8.87
N ALA A 215 -13.89 -6.03 10.16
CA ALA A 215 -13.41 -6.88 11.24
C ALA A 215 -14.40 -6.97 12.39
N THR A 216 -14.45 -8.16 13.02
CA THR A 216 -15.24 -8.44 14.22
C THR A 216 -14.38 -9.11 15.27
N THR A 217 -14.82 -9.08 16.53
CA THR A 217 -14.10 -9.68 17.66
C THR A 217 -15.04 -10.43 18.59
N ASP A 218 -14.50 -11.42 19.30
CA ASP A 218 -15.21 -12.17 20.37
C ASP A 218 -15.03 -11.56 21.77
N LYS A 219 -14.02 -10.66 21.95
CA LYS A 219 -13.76 -9.93 23.21
C LYS A 219 -13.38 -8.48 22.90
N PRO A 220 -13.53 -7.54 23.86
CA PRO A 220 -13.01 -6.17 23.66
C PRO A 220 -11.53 -6.20 23.29
N THR A 221 -11.16 -5.45 22.25
CA THR A 221 -9.80 -5.31 21.75
C THR A 221 -9.56 -3.92 21.19
N VAL A 222 -8.32 -3.62 20.75
CA VAL A 222 -8.00 -2.41 20.01
C VAL A 222 -7.60 -2.77 18.58
N LEU A 223 -8.03 -1.97 17.61
CA LEU A 223 -7.82 -2.23 16.20
C LEU A 223 -7.52 -0.93 15.44
N ASN A 224 -6.41 -0.89 14.72
CA ASN A 224 -6.05 0.19 13.81
C ASN A 224 -5.40 -0.42 12.57
N LEU A 225 -6.13 -0.47 11.45
CA LEU A 225 -5.68 -1.13 10.23
C LEU A 225 -5.24 -0.10 9.21
N THR A 226 -4.16 -0.39 8.49
CA THR A 226 -3.68 0.44 7.40
C THR A 226 -2.99 -0.39 6.32
N HIS A 227 -2.61 0.26 5.22
CA HIS A 227 -1.87 -0.33 4.10
C HIS A 227 -0.57 0.43 3.87
N HIS A 228 0.58 -0.24 3.98
CA HIS A 228 1.90 0.37 3.97
C HIS A 228 2.57 0.37 2.59
N SER A 229 1.87 0.88 1.57
CA SER A 229 2.46 1.06 0.23
C SER A 229 3.39 2.25 0.18
N TYR A 230 4.56 2.05 -0.42
CA TYR A 230 5.50 3.14 -0.75
C TYR A 230 5.32 3.55 -2.20
N TRP A 231 4.96 4.80 -2.45
CA TRP A 231 4.66 5.32 -3.77
C TRP A 231 5.84 6.05 -4.39
N ASN A 232 6.10 5.78 -5.67
CA ASN A 232 7.00 6.53 -6.54
C ASN A 232 6.38 6.58 -7.95
N LEU A 233 5.70 7.67 -8.28
CA LEU A 233 4.93 7.78 -9.54
C LEU A 233 5.81 7.86 -10.79
N ALA A 234 7.11 8.15 -10.64
CA ALA A 234 8.08 8.08 -11.74
C ALA A 234 8.47 6.62 -12.09
N GLY A 235 8.26 5.69 -11.15
CA GLY A 235 8.62 4.28 -11.22
C GLY A 235 9.52 3.83 -10.07
N GLU A 236 9.42 2.58 -9.64
CA GLU A 236 10.03 2.04 -8.40
C GLU A 236 11.57 2.14 -8.34
N SER A 237 12.23 2.23 -9.49
CA SER A 237 13.68 2.35 -9.61
C SER A 237 14.15 3.64 -10.27
N SER A 238 13.28 4.66 -10.32
CA SER A 238 13.57 5.96 -10.96
C SER A 238 14.42 6.91 -10.11
N GLY A 239 14.75 6.55 -8.88
CA GLY A 239 15.44 7.40 -7.91
C GLY A 239 14.49 7.86 -6.81
N ASN A 240 14.73 9.06 -6.25
CA ASN A 240 13.95 9.59 -5.14
C ASN A 240 12.68 10.34 -5.61
N VAL A 241 11.77 10.59 -4.65
CA VAL A 241 10.48 11.27 -4.89
C VAL A 241 10.51 12.77 -4.56
N LEU A 242 11.68 13.36 -4.31
CA LEU A 242 11.77 14.73 -3.80
C LEU A 242 11.19 15.78 -4.74
N ASN A 243 11.24 15.55 -6.05
CA ASN A 243 10.68 16.42 -7.09
C ASN A 243 9.23 16.07 -7.46
N GLN A 244 8.67 15.00 -6.92
CA GLN A 244 7.26 14.71 -7.06
C GLN A 244 6.45 15.61 -6.14
N GLU A 245 5.26 15.99 -6.57
CA GLU A 245 4.45 16.95 -5.85
C GLU A 245 3.39 16.25 -5.03
N LEU A 246 3.14 16.79 -3.84
CA LEU A 246 2.17 16.26 -2.87
C LEU A 246 1.33 17.40 -2.31
N LYS A 247 0.02 17.14 -2.20
CA LYS A 247 -0.93 17.90 -1.40
C LYS A 247 -1.57 16.95 -0.38
N ILE A 248 -1.71 17.39 0.87
CA ILE A 248 -2.40 16.65 1.94
C ILE A 248 -3.60 17.49 2.39
N PHE A 249 -4.77 16.87 2.46
CA PHE A 249 -6.00 17.54 2.87
C PHE A 249 -6.12 17.60 4.39
N ALA A 250 -5.14 18.25 5.03
CA ALA A 250 -5.03 18.39 6.47
C ALA A 250 -4.52 19.79 6.86
N ASP A 251 -5.07 20.38 7.94
CA ASP A 251 -4.62 21.66 8.51
C ASP A 251 -3.74 21.46 9.74
N LYS A 252 -3.69 20.23 10.25
CA LYS A 252 -2.94 19.84 11.44
C LYS A 252 -2.16 18.56 11.21
N TYR A 253 -1.07 18.44 11.91
CA TYR A 253 -0.31 17.20 12.10
C TYR A 253 -0.15 16.93 13.60
N THR A 254 0.12 15.69 13.94
CA THR A 254 0.35 15.32 15.34
C THR A 254 1.84 15.38 15.64
N GLN A 255 2.23 16.25 16.58
CA GLN A 255 3.60 16.33 17.10
C GLN A 255 3.93 15.06 17.88
N THR A 256 5.20 14.68 17.90
CA THR A 256 5.69 13.52 18.63
C THR A 256 6.78 13.91 19.61
N ASN A 257 6.98 13.07 20.63
CA ASN A 257 8.17 13.12 21.46
C ASN A 257 9.35 12.42 20.76
N GLU A 258 10.50 12.36 21.42
CA GLU A 258 11.72 11.69 20.89
C GLU A 258 11.54 10.18 20.65
N GLY A 259 10.52 9.56 21.24
CA GLY A 259 10.12 8.17 21.02
C GLY A 259 9.18 7.97 19.84
N LEU A 260 8.88 9.04 19.10
CA LEU A 260 7.87 9.09 18.01
C LEU A 260 6.45 8.75 18.49
N ILE A 261 6.17 8.99 19.76
CA ILE A 261 4.83 8.83 20.34
C ILE A 261 4.09 10.16 20.27
N PRO A 262 2.81 10.17 19.87
CA PRO A 262 1.99 11.38 19.80
C PRO A 262 1.99 12.19 21.08
N THR A 263 1.96 13.50 20.95
CA THR A 263 1.83 14.42 22.10
C THR A 263 0.63 15.34 21.97
N LYS A 264 0.52 16.07 20.86
CA LYS A 264 -0.61 16.99 20.58
C LYS A 264 -0.70 17.31 19.09
N ASP A 265 -1.86 17.74 18.66
CA ASP A 265 -2.03 18.30 17.34
C ASP A 265 -1.50 19.74 17.24
N ALA A 266 -0.85 20.05 16.13
CA ALA A 266 -0.33 21.36 15.81
C ALA A 266 -0.70 21.77 14.37
N PRO A 267 -0.82 23.08 14.08
CA PRO A 267 -1.09 23.54 12.72
C PRO A 267 0.10 23.23 11.80
N VAL A 268 -0.18 22.85 10.54
CA VAL A 268 0.86 22.67 9.51
C VAL A 268 1.39 23.98 8.99
N ALA A 269 0.60 25.04 9.05
CA ALA A 269 0.94 26.36 8.50
C ALA A 269 2.27 26.89 9.04
N GLY A 270 3.16 27.35 8.13
CA GLY A 270 4.48 27.89 8.48
C GLY A 270 5.54 26.84 8.78
N THR A 271 5.21 25.55 8.73
CA THR A 271 6.15 24.43 9.01
C THR A 271 6.57 23.70 7.74
N GLY A 272 7.52 22.77 7.87
CA GLY A 272 7.89 21.82 6.83
C GLY A 272 6.76 20.83 6.49
N PHE A 273 5.73 20.68 7.36
CA PHE A 273 4.56 19.82 7.17
C PHE A 273 3.42 20.47 6.38
N ASP A 274 3.55 21.73 5.98
CA ASP A 274 2.50 22.40 5.23
C ASP A 274 2.45 21.92 3.78
N PHE A 275 1.57 20.95 3.52
CA PHE A 275 1.18 20.41 2.23
C PHE A 275 -0.26 20.80 1.85
N THR A 276 -0.78 21.91 2.41
CA THR A 276 -2.14 22.39 2.09
C THR A 276 -2.29 22.79 0.63
N GLU A 277 -1.19 23.17 -0.01
CA GLU A 277 -1.09 23.38 -1.44
C GLU A 277 -0.13 22.37 -2.09
N LEU A 278 -0.36 22.09 -3.38
CA LEU A 278 0.46 21.16 -4.15
C LEU A 278 1.90 21.70 -4.26
N ARG A 279 2.86 20.96 -3.76
CA ARG A 279 4.28 21.31 -3.80
C ARG A 279 5.19 20.11 -3.89
N ALA A 280 6.41 20.28 -4.37
CA ALA A 280 7.42 19.23 -4.35
C ALA A 280 7.67 18.73 -2.90
N ILE A 281 7.81 17.41 -2.73
CA ILE A 281 8.03 16.79 -1.40
C ILE A 281 9.27 17.36 -0.74
N GLY A 282 10.35 17.59 -1.53
CA GLY A 282 11.61 18.17 -1.05
C GLY A 282 11.64 19.69 -0.87
N ALA A 283 10.57 20.42 -1.24
CA ALA A 283 10.61 21.89 -1.30
C ALA A 283 10.89 22.60 0.03
N LYS A 284 10.55 21.97 1.15
CA LYS A 284 10.78 22.52 2.51
C LYS A 284 11.81 21.71 3.32
N ALA A 285 12.73 21.03 2.64
CA ALA A 285 13.75 20.19 3.28
C ALA A 285 14.60 20.98 4.29
N ASP A 286 14.90 22.25 4.01
CA ASP A 286 15.71 23.09 4.91
C ASP A 286 14.96 23.39 6.23
N LEU A 287 13.64 23.61 6.18
CA LEU A 287 12.82 23.77 7.39
C LEU A 287 12.80 22.48 8.22
N MET A 288 12.71 21.31 7.56
CA MET A 288 12.76 20.02 8.23
C MET A 288 14.10 19.81 8.93
N LYS A 289 15.21 20.14 8.25
CA LYS A 289 16.57 20.00 8.81
C LYS A 289 16.84 20.99 9.96
N ALA A 290 16.24 22.16 9.92
CA ALA A 290 16.42 23.19 10.95
C ALA A 290 15.63 22.88 12.25
N ASP A 291 14.63 22.03 12.18
CA ASP A 291 13.82 21.66 13.34
C ASP A 291 14.48 20.54 14.15
N ALA A 292 15.10 20.91 15.27
CA ALA A 292 15.79 19.97 16.17
C ALA A 292 14.85 18.88 16.74
N ALA A 293 13.54 19.15 16.83
CA ALA A 293 12.56 18.16 17.28
C ALA A 293 12.42 16.99 16.32
N LEU A 294 12.84 17.15 15.05
CA LEU A 294 12.78 16.12 14.03
C LEU A 294 14.04 15.23 13.95
N ALA A 295 15.08 15.53 14.74
CA ALA A 295 16.31 14.73 14.76
C ALA A 295 16.08 13.22 14.98
N PRO A 296 15.12 12.78 15.83
CA PRO A 296 14.81 11.36 15.98
C PRO A 296 14.30 10.67 14.72
N MET A 297 13.85 11.44 13.71
CA MET A 297 13.32 10.99 12.43
C MET A 297 14.26 11.31 11.26
N ASP A 298 15.56 11.48 11.51
CA ASP A 298 16.54 11.92 10.53
C ASP A 298 16.15 13.26 9.85
N ASN A 299 15.49 14.13 10.59
CA ASN A 299 14.97 15.43 10.16
C ASN A 299 14.07 15.33 8.91
N TRP A 300 13.22 14.31 8.86
CA TRP A 300 12.33 14.07 7.73
C TRP A 300 10.91 13.67 8.19
N TYR A 301 10.06 13.28 7.22
CA TYR A 301 8.65 12.97 7.47
C TYR A 301 8.48 11.57 8.06
N ASP A 302 7.90 11.47 9.25
CA ASP A 302 7.32 10.28 9.88
C ASP A 302 6.22 10.74 10.85
N HIS A 303 5.15 11.36 10.31
CA HIS A 303 4.15 12.05 11.10
C HIS A 303 2.73 11.75 10.65
N ASN A 304 1.82 11.79 11.62
CA ASN A 304 0.39 11.67 11.44
C ASN A 304 -0.22 13.02 11.07
N PHE A 305 -1.00 13.06 9.99
CA PHE A 305 -1.78 14.22 9.54
C PHE A 305 -3.25 14.03 9.88
N VAL A 306 -3.88 15.04 10.47
CA VAL A 306 -5.29 15.04 10.84
C VAL A 306 -6.11 15.50 9.63
N LEU A 307 -6.82 14.57 9.00
CA LEU A 307 -7.51 14.83 7.74
C LEU A 307 -8.76 15.69 7.94
N ARG A 308 -8.99 16.61 7.00
CA ARG A 308 -10.23 17.39 6.92
C ARG A 308 -11.43 16.49 6.66
N GLY A 309 -12.61 16.92 7.08
CA GLY A 309 -13.88 16.27 6.83
C GLY A 309 -14.30 15.29 7.93
N GLU A 310 -15.46 14.69 7.75
CA GLU A 310 -16.13 13.84 8.74
C GLU A 310 -15.49 12.44 8.78
N ASN A 311 -15.22 11.93 9.99
CA ASN A 311 -14.73 10.57 10.19
C ASN A 311 -15.80 9.55 9.80
N GLY A 312 -15.38 8.42 9.20
CA GLY A 312 -16.28 7.40 8.68
C GLY A 312 -16.91 7.74 7.31
N LYS A 313 -16.77 8.99 6.81
CA LYS A 313 -17.17 9.38 5.47
C LYS A 313 -15.97 9.42 4.53
N LEU A 314 -16.17 8.95 3.30
CA LEU A 314 -15.13 8.96 2.27
C LEU A 314 -14.77 10.40 1.92
N LYS A 315 -13.50 10.77 2.09
CA LYS A 315 -12.96 12.13 1.90
C LYS A 315 -11.59 12.08 1.25
N ASP A 316 -11.17 13.18 0.66
CA ASP A 316 -9.83 13.31 0.09
C ASP A 316 -8.79 13.35 1.23
N ALA A 317 -7.74 12.53 1.10
CA ALA A 317 -6.63 12.45 2.05
C ALA A 317 -5.35 13.08 1.49
N ALA A 318 -4.95 12.66 0.29
CA ALA A 318 -3.76 13.17 -0.37
C ALA A 318 -3.90 13.14 -1.89
N PHE A 319 -3.23 14.06 -2.56
CA PHE A 319 -3.03 14.05 -4.01
C PHE A 319 -1.53 14.14 -4.31
N MET A 320 -1.03 13.20 -5.11
CA MET A 320 0.37 13.14 -5.53
C MET A 320 0.45 13.21 -7.05
N ARG A 321 1.49 13.90 -7.57
CA ARG A 321 1.76 14.02 -9.00
C ARG A 321 3.25 13.87 -9.28
N ASP A 322 3.60 13.16 -10.35
CA ASP A 322 4.92 13.23 -10.96
C ASP A 322 4.88 14.12 -12.20
N PRO A 323 5.51 15.31 -12.18
CA PRO A 323 5.44 16.26 -13.29
C PRO A 323 6.03 15.73 -14.60
N VAL A 324 6.96 14.77 -14.54
CA VAL A 324 7.64 14.22 -15.72
C VAL A 324 6.76 13.23 -16.45
N SER A 325 6.26 12.22 -15.79
CA SER A 325 5.41 11.18 -16.39
C SER A 325 3.95 11.63 -16.54
N GLY A 326 3.54 12.66 -15.79
CA GLY A 326 2.15 13.10 -15.69
C GLY A 326 1.27 12.18 -14.85
N ARG A 327 1.82 11.11 -14.22
CA ARG A 327 1.03 10.23 -13.35
C ARG A 327 0.56 10.97 -12.11
N THR A 328 -0.69 10.71 -11.74
CA THR A 328 -1.32 11.23 -10.53
C THR A 328 -1.87 10.10 -9.68
N LEU A 329 -1.94 10.33 -8.37
CA LEU A 329 -2.56 9.47 -7.38
C LEU A 329 -3.37 10.32 -6.41
N LEU A 330 -4.70 10.19 -6.43
CA LEU A 330 -5.57 10.74 -5.40
C LEU A 330 -5.95 9.62 -4.43
N ILE A 331 -5.69 9.83 -3.15
CA ILE A 331 -6.09 8.92 -2.06
C ILE A 331 -7.30 9.49 -1.37
N LYS A 332 -8.34 8.66 -1.24
CA LYS A 332 -9.54 8.96 -0.46
C LYS A 332 -9.70 7.93 0.64
N THR A 333 -10.23 8.35 1.80
CA THR A 333 -10.39 7.45 2.93
C THR A 333 -11.55 7.81 3.84
N THR A 334 -12.03 6.82 4.58
CA THR A 334 -12.96 7.02 5.71
C THR A 334 -12.22 7.25 7.04
N GLU A 335 -10.88 7.06 7.06
CA GLU A 335 -10.07 7.20 8.25
C GLU A 335 -9.91 8.66 8.71
N PRO A 336 -9.72 8.91 10.03
CA PRO A 336 -9.53 10.27 10.56
C PRO A 336 -8.19 10.88 10.18
N CYS A 337 -7.17 10.05 9.95
CA CYS A 337 -5.80 10.48 9.81
C CYS A 337 -5.07 9.76 8.67
N MET A 338 -3.86 10.24 8.38
CA MET A 338 -2.92 9.60 7.47
C MET A 338 -1.49 9.83 7.96
N GLN A 339 -0.73 8.75 8.15
CA GLN A 339 0.71 8.82 8.37
C GLN A 339 1.41 9.08 7.04
N MET A 340 2.36 10.01 7.02
CA MET A 340 3.32 10.21 5.94
C MET A 340 4.71 9.78 6.41
N TYR A 341 5.31 8.78 5.75
CA TYR A 341 6.69 8.35 5.98
C TYR A 341 7.51 8.50 4.70
N GLY A 342 8.61 9.21 4.78
CA GLY A 342 9.41 9.66 3.61
C GLY A 342 10.51 8.69 3.16
N ALA A 343 10.54 7.45 3.64
CA ALA A 343 11.56 6.44 3.29
C ALA A 343 13.03 6.91 3.46
N GLN A 344 13.27 7.77 4.47
CA GLN A 344 14.61 8.31 4.76
C GLN A 344 15.62 7.25 5.19
N ASN A 345 15.17 6.09 5.67
CA ASN A 345 16.02 5.00 6.14
C ASN A 345 16.44 4.01 5.02
N MET A 346 16.15 4.31 3.75
CA MET A 346 16.61 3.54 2.60
C MET A 346 17.93 4.13 2.09
N HIS A 347 19.07 3.57 2.51
CA HIS A 347 20.40 4.19 2.30
C HIS A 347 21.15 3.70 1.06
N GLY A 348 20.46 3.07 0.08
CA GLY A 348 21.11 2.59 -1.15
C GLY A 348 21.74 1.19 -1.05
N ASP A 349 21.50 0.49 0.02
CA ASP A 349 21.92 -0.90 0.26
C ASP A 349 20.83 -1.92 -0.14
N LEU A 350 19.56 -1.51 -0.16
CA LEU A 350 18.43 -2.36 -0.52
C LEU A 350 18.31 -2.51 -2.05
N PRO A 351 18.12 -3.73 -2.59
CA PRO A 351 17.86 -3.92 -4.00
C PRO A 351 16.46 -3.38 -4.37
N ALA A 352 16.35 -2.84 -5.57
CA ALA A 352 15.04 -2.57 -6.18
C ALA A 352 14.51 -3.83 -6.88
N LYS A 353 13.22 -3.83 -7.28
CA LYS A 353 12.65 -4.91 -8.10
C LYS A 353 13.30 -5.01 -9.48
N THR A 354 13.76 -3.88 -10.02
CA THR A 354 14.52 -3.83 -11.28
C THR A 354 15.94 -4.36 -11.06
N PRO A 355 16.36 -5.41 -11.78
CA PRO A 355 17.69 -6.00 -11.61
C PRO A 355 18.83 -4.98 -11.73
N GLY A 356 19.78 -5.03 -10.82
CA GLY A 356 20.96 -4.16 -10.78
C GLY A 356 20.68 -2.73 -10.27
N LYS A 357 19.45 -2.41 -9.92
CA LYS A 357 19.08 -1.13 -9.28
C LYS A 357 18.98 -1.29 -7.76
N LYS A 358 19.12 -0.17 -7.05
CA LYS A 358 18.98 -0.08 -5.60
C LYS A 358 18.01 1.03 -5.21
N LEU A 359 17.35 0.86 -4.08
CA LEU A 359 16.49 1.88 -3.48
C LEU A 359 17.37 2.89 -2.75
N CYS A 360 17.36 4.13 -3.20
CA CYS A 360 18.07 5.23 -2.56
C CYS A 360 17.25 5.84 -1.42
N GLN A 361 17.86 6.72 -0.65
CA GLN A 361 17.13 7.52 0.34
C GLN A 361 16.01 8.31 -0.35
N TYR A 362 14.84 8.35 0.27
CA TYR A 362 13.62 8.95 -0.28
C TYR A 362 13.12 8.31 -1.59
N ALA A 363 13.41 7.02 -1.80
CA ALA A 363 13.00 6.30 -3.02
C ALA A 363 11.48 6.23 -3.20
N GLY A 364 10.72 6.42 -2.13
CA GLY A 364 9.26 6.43 -2.13
C GLY A 364 8.69 7.19 -0.92
N VAL A 365 7.38 7.37 -0.91
CA VAL A 365 6.64 7.90 0.23
C VAL A 365 5.51 6.95 0.60
N ALA A 366 5.41 6.57 1.88
CA ALA A 366 4.25 5.86 2.41
C ALA A 366 3.19 6.88 2.86
N LEU A 367 1.94 6.61 2.50
CA LEU A 367 0.76 7.40 2.83
C LEU A 367 -0.30 6.45 3.40
N GLU A 368 -0.26 6.27 4.72
CA GLU A 368 -0.97 5.24 5.45
C GLU A 368 -2.22 5.83 6.11
N THR A 369 -3.39 5.59 5.52
CA THR A 369 -4.66 6.04 6.09
C THR A 369 -5.02 5.18 7.31
N GLN A 370 -5.25 5.80 8.46
CA GLN A 370 -5.35 5.13 9.76
C GLN A 370 -6.04 6.00 10.82
N HIS A 371 -6.28 5.43 12.00
CA HIS A 371 -6.53 6.20 13.23
C HIS A 371 -5.22 6.77 13.76
N TYR A 372 -5.31 7.66 14.75
CA TYR A 372 -4.13 8.21 15.41
C TYR A 372 -3.23 7.09 15.96
N PRO A 373 -1.90 7.20 15.85
CA PRO A 373 -1.00 6.35 16.63
C PRO A 373 -1.29 6.46 18.12
N ASP A 374 -1.02 5.39 18.87
CA ASP A 374 -1.15 5.34 20.34
C ASP A 374 -2.54 5.71 20.92
N SER A 375 -3.62 5.71 20.09
CA SER A 375 -4.98 6.09 20.54
C SER A 375 -5.45 5.40 21.80
N PRO A 376 -5.14 4.12 22.11
CA PRO A 376 -5.57 3.50 23.35
C PRO A 376 -5.07 4.19 24.62
N ASN A 377 -3.99 4.96 24.52
CA ASN A 377 -3.38 5.73 25.62
C ASN A 377 -3.78 7.21 25.62
N HIS A 378 -4.60 7.64 24.64
CA HIS A 378 -5.01 9.03 24.43
C HIS A 378 -6.55 9.12 24.36
N PRO A 379 -7.24 9.31 25.50
CA PRO A 379 -8.71 9.38 25.54
C PRO A 379 -9.31 10.54 24.74
N GLU A 380 -8.52 11.55 24.40
CA GLU A 380 -8.87 12.68 23.55
C GLU A 380 -8.91 12.35 22.06
N PHE A 381 -8.29 11.23 21.63
CA PHE A 381 -8.32 10.76 20.24
C PHE A 381 -9.56 9.88 19.95
N PRO A 382 -9.97 9.77 18.69
CA PRO A 382 -11.01 8.81 18.33
C PRO A 382 -10.66 7.40 18.79
N THR A 383 -11.63 6.73 19.41
CA THR A 383 -11.40 5.38 19.96
C THR A 383 -11.06 4.35 18.87
N THR A 384 -10.13 3.48 19.19
CA THR A 384 -9.77 2.29 18.39
C THR A 384 -10.24 1.00 19.05
N ALA A 385 -11.05 1.09 20.12
CA ALA A 385 -11.64 -0.08 20.75
C ALA A 385 -12.71 -0.70 19.83
N LEU A 386 -12.67 -2.03 19.71
CA LEU A 386 -13.68 -2.84 19.02
C LEU A 386 -14.26 -3.83 20.02
N ARG A 387 -15.60 -3.92 20.07
CA ARG A 387 -16.32 -4.76 21.03
C ARG A 387 -17.10 -5.87 20.37
N PRO A 388 -17.40 -6.99 21.08
CA PRO A 388 -18.29 -8.00 20.58
C PRO A 388 -19.64 -7.43 20.13
N GLY A 389 -20.11 -7.85 18.96
CA GLY A 389 -21.32 -7.32 18.34
C GLY A 389 -21.12 -6.08 17.47
N GLU A 390 -19.97 -5.41 17.57
CA GLU A 390 -19.59 -4.33 16.69
C GLU A 390 -18.84 -4.85 15.44
N THR A 391 -18.87 -4.06 14.38
CA THR A 391 -18.08 -4.34 13.18
C THR A 391 -17.26 -3.11 12.84
N PHE A 392 -15.94 -3.25 12.87
CA PHE A 392 -15.02 -2.25 12.31
C PHE A 392 -15.18 -2.23 10.79
N ARG A 393 -15.32 -1.03 10.22
CA ARG A 393 -15.33 -0.82 8.77
C ARG A 393 -14.48 0.38 8.41
N SER A 394 -13.62 0.19 7.41
CA SER A 394 -12.83 1.25 6.83
C SER A 394 -12.71 1.05 5.33
N ARG A 395 -12.51 2.15 4.60
CA ARG A 395 -12.32 2.14 3.16
C ARG A 395 -11.27 3.17 2.76
N THR A 396 -10.35 2.72 1.91
CA THR A 396 -9.40 3.61 1.22
C THR A 396 -9.47 3.35 -0.28
N GLU A 397 -9.43 4.40 -1.06
CA GLU A 397 -9.41 4.36 -2.52
C GLU A 397 -8.15 5.04 -3.05
N TYR A 398 -7.50 4.40 -4.00
CA TYR A 398 -6.33 4.89 -4.73
C TYR A 398 -6.72 5.13 -6.18
N HIS A 399 -6.90 6.40 -6.55
CA HIS A 399 -7.33 6.82 -7.89
C HIS A 399 -6.10 7.19 -8.71
N PHE A 400 -5.74 6.34 -9.67
CA PHE A 400 -4.63 6.60 -10.58
C PHE A 400 -5.12 7.32 -11.82
N GLY A 401 -4.47 8.44 -12.15
CA GLY A 401 -4.78 9.27 -13.30
C GLY A 401 -3.54 9.77 -14.02
N VAL A 402 -3.75 10.61 -15.02
CA VAL A 402 -2.69 11.32 -15.73
C VAL A 402 -3.09 12.77 -15.97
N GLU A 403 -2.16 13.68 -15.77
CA GLU A 403 -2.24 15.06 -16.26
C GLU A 403 -1.38 15.17 -17.53
N LYS A 404 -1.89 15.93 -18.52
CA LYS A 404 -1.22 16.11 -19.83
C LYS A 404 -0.19 17.22 -19.78
#